data_054ccd644b38f799a1cce2570a52be25
#
_entry.id   054ccd644b38f799a1cce2570a52be25
#
_cell.length_a   1.000
_cell.length_b   1.000
_cell.length_c   1.000
_cell.angle_alpha   90.00
_cell.angle_beta   90.00
_cell.angle_gamma   90.00
#
_symmetry.space_group_name_H-M   'P 1'
#
loop_
_entity.id
_entity.type
_entity.pdbx_description
1 polymer ?
#
loop_
_entity_poly.entity_id
_entity_poly.type
_entity_poly.pdbx_seq_one_letter_code
_entity_poly.pdbx_strand_id
1 'polypeptide(L)'
;MSKFVKNTDKDNKVLIKKSTKKKLKKPSLYKVVMLNDDYTPMDFVVYLLKTFFKKNHNEASKIMLEVHNKGSGICGIFTYEIAETKILKVVNTSRKNGFPLLCTLEKI
;
A
#
# COMPACT_ATOMS: atom_id res chain seq x y z
N MET A 1 4.25 26.29 12.53
CA MET A 1 3.14 26.16 13.27
C MET A 1 3.18 25.83 13.38
N SER A 2 3.42 26.14 12.62
CA SER A 2 2.52 25.86 13.40
C SER A 2 2.70 25.44 13.24
N LYS A 3 2.44 25.42 12.96
CA LYS A 3 1.71 25.15 13.57
C LYS A 3 1.67 24.62 13.84
N PHE A 4 1.69 24.92 13.34
CA PHE A 4 0.87 24.67 14.13
C PHE A 4 0.99 24.44 14.37
N VAL A 5 1.40 24.99 13.93
CA VAL A 5 0.61 24.96 14.93
C VAL A 5 0.68 24.78 15.13
N LYS A 6 0.25 25.00 15.13
CA LYS A 6 -0.46 25.09 15.92
C LYS A 6 -0.51 24.70 16.39
N ASN A 7 -0.45 25.31 15.95
CA ASN A 7 -1.27 25.20 16.94
C ASN A 7 -1.04 24.83 17.19
N THR A 8 -1.20 24.99 16.91
CA THR A 8 -1.90 24.95 17.89
C THR A 8 -1.73 24.58 18.33
N ASP A 9 -1.82 25.25 18.04
CA ASP A 9 -2.56 25.08 19.14
C ASP A 9 -2.38 24.63 19.33
N LYS A 10 -2.55 24.82 19.08
CA LYS A 10 -3.17 24.59 19.93
C LYS A 10 -3.27 24.06 20.13
N ASP A 11 -3.05 24.98 19.60
CA ASP A 11 -3.76 24.58 20.45
C ASP A 11 -3.45 23.91 20.27
N ASN A 12 -3.52 24.09 19.77
CA ASN A 12 -4.00 23.60 20.38
C ASN A 12 -3.53 22.88 20.32
N LYS A 13 -3.51 23.29 20.09
CA LYS A 13 -3.71 22.75 20.94
C LYS A 13 -3.54 21.97 21.07
N VAL A 14 -3.46 22.29 20.24
CA VAL A 14 -3.88 21.63 21.05
C VAL A 14 -3.65 20.88 21.21
N LEU A 15 -3.52 20.91 20.81
CA LEU A 15 -3.87 20.20 21.62
C LEU A 15 -3.59 19.39 21.67
N ILE A 16 -3.37 19.30 21.52
CA ILE A 16 -3.62 18.51 22.24
C ILE A 16 -3.25 17.70 22.68
N LYS A 17 -3.18 17.56 22.73
CA LYS A 17 -3.23 16.80 23.60
C LYS A 17 -3.22 15.94 23.89
N LYS A 18 -3.13 15.89 23.93
CA LYS A 18 -3.35 15.05 24.55
C LYS A 18 -3.59 14.34 24.67
N SER A 19 -3.43 14.41 24.34
CA SER A 19 -3.90 13.68 24.65
C SER A 19 -4.00 13.02 24.65
N THR A 20 -3.88 13.26 24.70
CA THR A 20 -4.18 12.62 24.84
C THR A 20 -4.12 11.82 24.81
N LYS A 21 -4.21 11.78 25.30
CA LYS A 21 -4.14 11.20 25.22
C LYS A 21 -4.29 10.51 25.04
N LYS A 22 -4.68 10.84 25.23
CA LYS A 22 -4.86 10.49 24.66
C LYS A 22 -4.67 9.67 24.23
N LYS A 23 -4.95 9.71 24.38
CA LYS A 23 -4.71 8.89 23.86
C LYS A 23 -4.89 8.69 22.41
N LEU A 24 -4.07 8.76 21.54
CA LEU A 24 -4.19 8.56 20.13
C LEU A 24 -3.97 7.10 19.80
N LYS A 25 -4.91 6.54 19.06
CA LYS A 25 -4.75 5.18 18.57
C LYS A 25 -3.87 5.21 17.35
N LYS A 26 -3.02 4.22 17.20
CA LYS A 26 -2.25 4.03 15.98
C LYS A 26 -3.20 3.66 14.85
N PRO A 27 -2.97 4.16 13.61
CA PRO A 27 -3.76 3.74 12.47
C PRO A 27 -3.65 2.25 12.24
N SER A 28 -4.71 1.62 11.81
CA SER A 28 -4.67 0.21 11.42
C SER A 28 -3.78 0.05 10.19
N LEU A 29 -3.12 -1.08 10.11
CA LEU A 29 -2.29 -1.42 8.96
C LEU A 29 -3.01 -2.45 8.10
N TYR A 30 -2.70 -2.41 6.81
CA TYR A 30 -3.33 -3.25 5.81
C TYR A 30 -2.29 -3.89 4.92
N LYS A 31 -2.52 -5.12 4.56
CA LYS A 31 -1.71 -5.81 3.56
C LYS A 31 -2.29 -5.52 2.18
N VAL A 32 -1.43 -5.19 1.24
CA VAL A 32 -1.82 -5.17 -0.17
C VAL A 32 -1.49 -6.55 -0.73
N VAL A 33 -2.51 -7.24 -1.19
CA VAL A 33 -2.38 -8.60 -1.70
C VAL A 33 -2.65 -8.58 -3.20
N MET A 34 -1.68 -9.04 -3.98
CA MET A 34 -1.80 -9.15 -5.43
C MET A 34 -2.32 -10.53 -5.77
N LEU A 35 -3.31 -10.59 -6.65
CA LEU A 35 -3.94 -11.84 -7.05
C LEU A 35 -3.44 -12.29 -8.40
N ASN A 36 -3.22 -13.59 -8.55
CA ASN A 36 -2.79 -14.16 -9.82
C ASN A 36 -3.93 -14.14 -10.84
N ASP A 37 -3.56 -13.99 -12.11
CA ASP A 37 -4.46 -14.18 -13.23
C ASP A 37 -3.65 -14.77 -14.40
N ASP A 38 -4.35 -15.29 -15.41
CA ASP A 38 -3.71 -16.02 -16.49
C ASP A 38 -3.20 -15.12 -17.62
N TYR A 39 -3.45 -13.82 -17.56
CA TYR A 39 -3.19 -12.91 -18.67
C TYR A 39 -2.07 -11.90 -18.41
N THR A 40 -1.81 -11.59 -17.16
CA THR A 40 -0.79 -10.60 -16.82
C THR A 40 0.59 -11.25 -16.86
N PRO A 41 1.52 -10.73 -17.69
CA PRO A 41 2.86 -11.32 -17.79
C PRO A 41 3.65 -11.18 -16.50
N MET A 42 4.52 -12.15 -16.23
CA MET A 42 5.36 -12.16 -15.03
C MET A 42 6.28 -10.96 -14.96
N ASP A 43 6.88 -10.57 -16.09
CA ASP A 43 7.78 -9.42 -16.13
C ASP A 43 7.04 -8.12 -15.82
N PHE A 44 5.76 -8.02 -16.21
CA PHE A 44 4.95 -6.86 -15.88
C PHE A 44 4.67 -6.80 -14.37
N VAL A 45 4.42 -7.95 -13.75
CA VAL A 45 4.23 -8.04 -12.29
C VAL A 45 5.49 -7.55 -11.56
N VAL A 46 6.65 -8.01 -12.00
CA VAL A 46 7.94 -7.56 -11.45
C VAL A 46 8.09 -6.05 -11.60
N TYR A 47 7.75 -5.52 -12.78
CA TYR A 47 7.79 -4.08 -13.04
C TYR A 47 6.91 -3.30 -12.04
N LEU A 48 5.68 -3.76 -11.81
CA LEU A 48 4.77 -3.11 -10.88
C LEU A 48 5.32 -3.10 -9.45
N LEU A 49 5.87 -4.23 -9.03
CA LEU A 49 6.42 -4.36 -7.68
C LEU A 49 7.63 -3.45 -7.48
N LYS A 50 8.46 -3.31 -8.48
CA LYS A 50 9.63 -2.41 -8.42
C LYS A 50 9.19 -0.95 -8.43
N THR A 51 8.22 -0.62 -9.27
CA THR A 51 7.81 0.76 -9.50
C THR A 51 6.95 1.31 -8.37
N PHE A 52 5.93 0.56 -7.94
CA PHE A 52 4.94 1.08 -7.00
C PHE A 52 5.17 0.63 -5.56
N PHE A 53 5.88 -0.48 -5.36
CA PHE A 53 6.13 -1.00 -4.02
C PHE A 53 7.61 -0.91 -3.63
N LYS A 54 8.42 -0.31 -4.49
CA LYS A 54 9.85 -0.02 -4.25
C LYS A 54 10.65 -1.27 -3.86
N LYS A 55 10.26 -2.40 -4.42
CA LYS A 55 11.01 -3.63 -4.22
C LYS A 55 12.22 -3.65 -5.15
N ASN A 56 13.32 -4.25 -4.69
CA ASN A 56 14.43 -4.50 -5.60
C ASN A 56 14.08 -5.69 -6.50
N HIS A 57 14.92 -5.97 -7.48
CA HIS A 57 14.64 -7.03 -8.45
C HIS A 57 14.44 -8.39 -7.78
N ASN A 58 15.29 -8.74 -6.83
CA ASN A 58 15.20 -10.04 -6.15
C ASN A 58 13.92 -10.18 -5.34
N GLU A 59 13.56 -9.14 -4.59
CA GLU A 59 12.33 -9.12 -3.82
C GLU A 59 11.10 -9.19 -4.71
N ALA A 60 11.11 -8.39 -5.79
CA ALA A 60 9.99 -8.36 -6.73
C ALA A 60 9.81 -9.72 -7.41
N SER A 61 10.90 -10.36 -7.81
CA SER A 61 10.85 -11.68 -8.44
C SER A 61 10.29 -12.72 -7.48
N LYS A 62 10.68 -12.65 -6.21
CA LYS A 62 10.20 -13.57 -5.19
C LYS A 62 8.69 -13.45 -4.98
N ILE A 63 8.22 -12.21 -4.89
CA ILE A 63 6.78 -11.95 -4.73
C ILE A 63 6.03 -12.40 -5.98
N MET A 64 6.56 -12.11 -7.16
CA MET A 64 5.95 -12.53 -8.42
C MET A 64 5.80 -14.05 -8.47
N LEU A 65 6.83 -14.80 -8.07
CA LEU A 65 6.76 -16.25 -8.05
C LEU A 65 5.73 -16.75 -7.03
N GLU A 66 5.63 -16.08 -5.89
CA GLU A 66 4.62 -16.41 -4.88
C GLU A 66 3.21 -16.21 -5.44
N VAL A 67 2.97 -15.09 -6.11
CA VAL A 67 1.67 -14.83 -6.74
C VAL A 67 1.36 -15.92 -7.77
N HIS A 68 2.34 -16.26 -8.60
CA HIS A 68 2.16 -17.26 -9.66
C HIS A 68 1.89 -18.65 -9.10
N ASN A 69 2.66 -19.06 -8.10
CA ASN A 69 2.62 -20.42 -7.59
C ASN A 69 1.54 -20.66 -6.54
N LYS A 70 1.22 -19.64 -5.74
CA LYS A 70 0.26 -19.78 -4.64
C LYS A 70 -1.07 -19.08 -4.89
N GLY A 71 -1.17 -18.31 -5.97
CA GLY A 71 -2.39 -17.60 -6.32
C GLY A 71 -2.47 -16.20 -5.77
N SER A 72 -1.64 -15.84 -4.81
CA SER A 72 -1.60 -14.49 -4.25
C SER A 72 -0.26 -14.25 -3.57
N GLY A 73 0.09 -12.97 -3.42
CA GLY A 73 1.31 -12.57 -2.71
C GLY A 73 1.14 -11.22 -2.08
N ILE A 74 1.84 -11.01 -0.96
CA ILE A 74 1.78 -9.74 -0.24
C ILE A 74 2.81 -8.79 -0.84
N CYS A 75 2.33 -7.62 -1.31
CA CYS A 75 3.18 -6.60 -1.90
C CYS A 75 3.79 -5.67 -0.86
N GLY A 76 3.11 -5.48 0.25
CA GLY A 76 3.58 -4.62 1.32
C GLY A 76 2.48 -4.35 2.33
N ILE A 77 2.86 -3.64 3.40
CA ILE A 77 1.97 -3.32 4.51
C ILE A 77 1.99 -1.82 4.70
N PHE A 78 0.81 -1.20 4.71
CA PHE A 78 0.66 0.25 4.71
C PHE A 78 -0.56 0.66 5.51
N THR A 79 -0.66 1.95 5.83
CA THR A 79 -1.92 2.50 6.31
C THR A 79 -2.95 2.44 5.17
N TYR A 80 -4.23 2.56 5.52
CA TYR A 80 -5.31 2.38 4.55
C TYR A 80 -5.17 3.29 3.33
N GLU A 81 -4.94 4.57 3.55
CA GLU A 81 -4.88 5.54 2.45
C GLU A 81 -3.71 5.28 1.49
N ILE A 82 -2.57 4.94 2.05
CA ILE A 82 -1.40 4.63 1.23
C ILE A 82 -1.64 3.34 0.43
N ALA A 83 -2.18 2.33 1.09
CA ALA A 83 -2.47 1.06 0.43
C ALA A 83 -3.47 1.24 -0.71
N GLU A 84 -4.54 1.99 -0.46
CA GLU A 84 -5.56 2.26 -1.47
C GLU A 84 -4.96 2.98 -2.68
N THR A 85 -4.14 4.00 -2.43
CA THR A 85 -3.48 4.75 -3.50
C THR A 85 -2.59 3.84 -4.35
N LYS A 86 -1.83 2.96 -3.71
CA LYS A 86 -0.95 2.04 -4.44
C LYS A 86 -1.76 1.06 -5.27
N ILE A 87 -2.85 0.55 -4.74
CA ILE A 87 -3.74 -0.36 -5.48
C ILE A 87 -4.32 0.34 -6.71
N LEU A 88 -4.79 1.58 -6.55
CA LEU A 88 -5.34 2.33 -7.68
C LEU A 88 -4.30 2.53 -8.77
N LYS A 89 -3.06 2.86 -8.41
CA LYS A 89 -1.99 3.04 -9.37
C LYS A 89 -1.66 1.75 -10.12
N VAL A 90 -1.60 0.64 -9.38
CA VAL A 90 -1.31 -0.67 -9.96
C VAL A 90 -2.41 -1.09 -10.92
N VAL A 91 -3.66 -0.99 -10.49
CA VAL A 91 -4.80 -1.40 -11.30
C VAL A 91 -4.92 -0.52 -12.55
N ASN A 92 -4.79 0.81 -12.40
CA ASN A 92 -4.87 1.71 -13.54
C ASN A 92 -3.77 1.43 -14.56
N THR A 93 -2.54 1.22 -14.09
CA THR A 93 -1.41 0.92 -14.98
C THR A 93 -1.64 -0.42 -15.70
N SER A 94 -2.16 -1.42 -14.98
CA SER A 94 -2.47 -2.72 -15.56
C SER A 94 -3.53 -2.60 -16.66
N ARG A 95 -4.59 -1.86 -16.40
CA ARG A 95 -5.67 -1.67 -17.38
C ARG A 95 -5.20 -0.92 -18.61
N LYS A 96 -4.33 0.09 -18.45
CA LYS A 96 -3.75 0.81 -19.57
C LYS A 96 -2.95 -0.10 -20.49
N ASN A 97 -2.38 -1.16 -19.93
CA ASN A 97 -1.61 -2.13 -20.69
C ASN A 97 -2.43 -3.35 -21.11
N GLY A 98 -3.74 -3.32 -20.85
CA GLY A 98 -4.64 -4.39 -21.25
C GLY A 98 -4.60 -5.61 -20.37
N PHE A 99 -4.11 -5.50 -19.13
CA PHE A 99 -4.00 -6.63 -18.22
C PHE A 99 -5.06 -6.54 -17.11
N PRO A 100 -5.67 -7.68 -16.72
CA PRO A 100 -6.75 -7.69 -15.73
C PRO A 100 -6.29 -7.85 -14.29
N LEU A 101 -5.04 -7.57 -13.99
CA LEU A 101 -4.48 -7.76 -12.65
C LEU A 101 -5.28 -7.04 -11.57
N LEU A 102 -5.48 -7.69 -10.44
CA LEU A 102 -6.19 -7.15 -9.29
C LEU A 102 -5.35 -7.23 -8.03
N CYS A 103 -5.55 -6.26 -7.16
CA CYS A 103 -5.02 -6.26 -5.80
C CYS A 103 -6.15 -6.03 -4.82
N THR A 104 -6.01 -6.61 -3.62
CA THR A 104 -6.99 -6.42 -2.55
C THR A 104 -6.31 -5.89 -1.30
N LEU A 105 -7.13 -5.36 -0.39
CA LEU A 105 -6.70 -4.92 0.93
C LEU A 105 -7.15 -5.94 1.97
N GLU A 106 -6.25 -6.27 2.90
CA GLU A 106 -6.60 -7.10 4.04
C GLU A 106 -6.11 -6.43 5.31
N LYS A 107 -7.02 -6.18 6.24
CA LYS A 107 -6.66 -5.60 7.52
C LYS A 107 -5.83 -6.59 8.33
N ILE A 108 -4.77 -6.09 8.93
CA ILE A 108 -3.92 -6.92 9.79
C ILE A 108 -4.54 -7.10 11.16
#